data_f5d6811dca6d40ecc164ccf99ac2a53e
#
_entry.id   f5d6811dca6d40ecc164ccf99ac2a53e
#
_cell.length_a   1.000
_cell.length_b   1.000
_cell.length_c   1.000
_cell.angle_alpha   90.00
_cell.angle_beta   90.00
_cell.angle_gamma   90.00
#
_symmetry.space_group_name_H-M   'P 1'
#
loop_
_entity.id
_entity.type
_entity.pdbx_description
1 polymer ?
#
loop_
_entity_poly.entity_id
_entity_poly.type
_entity_poly.pdbx_seq_one_letter_code
_entity_poly.pdbx_strand_id
1 'polypeptide(L)'
;MIKPYFLLCCILISCASVQTLSGGDKDTAAPRIIKTSIDSGATSVSVSQFRFIFDENITTTKVNELLIVSPTQKQNPVLDVKGKELTLSLKDTLLPNTTYTVKFNGCVLDVNENNPILDYSYLFSTGLYLDSGKLSGHIKDITTNLPCNTCNVQLYTSNSDSVIIKHKPDYLTKTNETGYFQFNNFSKNGTIFCDIFILPCSGPNAVSF
;
A
#
# COMPACT_ATOMS: atom_id res chain seq x y z
N MET A 1 47.86 -66.29 44.19
CA MET A 1 46.81 -66.43 43.13
C MET A 1 46.06 -65.11 43.03
N ILE A 2 46.42 -64.30 42.07
CA ILE A 2 45.80 -62.98 41.84
C ILE A 2 44.86 -63.14 40.68
N LYS A 3 43.53 -62.89 40.90
CA LYS A 3 42.52 -62.89 39.82
C LYS A 3 42.54 -61.52 39.14
N PRO A 4 42.65 -61.45 37.80
CA PRO A 4 42.51 -60.15 37.09
C PRO A 4 41.04 -59.79 36.98
N TYR A 5 40.66 -58.69 37.60
CA TYR A 5 39.37 -58.06 37.30
C TYR A 5 39.45 -57.38 35.93
N PHE A 6 38.73 -57.94 34.97
CA PHE A 6 38.55 -57.39 33.64
C PHE A 6 37.56 -56.21 33.74
N LEU A 7 38.09 -55.01 33.82
CA LEU A 7 37.29 -53.81 33.83
C LEU A 7 36.77 -53.49 32.39
N LEU A 8 35.56 -53.95 32.15
CA LEU A 8 34.86 -53.64 30.88
C LEU A 8 34.44 -52.17 30.84
N CYS A 9 35.23 -51.29 30.20
CA CYS A 9 34.94 -49.93 29.99
C CYS A 9 33.94 -49.76 28.79
N CYS A 10 32.65 -49.68 29.08
CA CYS A 10 31.63 -49.37 28.08
C CYS A 10 31.76 -47.90 27.64
N ILE A 11 32.43 -47.68 26.54
CA ILE A 11 32.46 -46.37 25.87
C ILE A 11 31.09 -46.17 25.22
N LEU A 12 30.23 -45.37 25.85
CA LEU A 12 29.00 -44.91 25.26
C LEU A 12 29.33 -43.81 24.23
N ILE A 13 29.44 -44.21 22.97
CA ILE A 13 29.53 -43.26 21.87
C ILE A 13 28.11 -42.72 21.65
N SER A 14 27.78 -41.64 22.35
CA SER A 14 26.57 -40.86 22.09
C SER A 14 26.77 -40.07 20.79
N CYS A 15 26.22 -40.58 19.72
CA CYS A 15 26.14 -39.84 18.45
C CYS A 15 25.02 -38.80 18.58
N ALA A 16 25.36 -37.58 19.03
CA ALA A 16 24.44 -36.46 18.95
C ALA A 16 24.32 -36.05 17.48
N SER A 17 23.26 -36.48 16.81
CA SER A 17 22.91 -35.95 15.50
C SER A 17 22.42 -34.53 15.69
N VAL A 18 23.20 -33.55 15.26
CA VAL A 18 22.73 -32.15 15.09
C VAL A 18 21.73 -32.13 13.95
N GLN A 19 20.43 -32.29 14.26
CA GLN A 19 19.40 -31.98 13.32
C GLN A 19 19.43 -30.46 13.18
N THR A 20 19.85 -29.96 12.00
CA THR A 20 19.58 -28.60 11.60
C THR A 20 18.07 -28.44 11.62
N LEU A 21 17.58 -27.53 12.48
CA LEU A 21 16.18 -27.14 12.48
C LEU A 21 15.88 -26.57 11.08
N SER A 22 15.34 -27.39 10.19
CA SER A 22 14.72 -26.87 8.96
C SER A 22 13.47 -26.16 9.41
N GLY A 23 13.47 -24.81 9.35
CA GLY A 23 12.25 -24.04 9.50
C GLY A 23 11.17 -24.61 8.56
N GLY A 24 9.90 -24.46 8.92
CA GLY A 24 8.79 -24.78 8.02
C GLY A 24 8.90 -24.07 6.68
N ASP A 25 8.01 -24.38 5.76
CA ASP A 25 7.92 -23.68 4.48
C ASP A 25 7.78 -22.17 4.73
N LYS A 26 8.47 -21.36 3.92
CA LYS A 26 8.42 -19.92 4.02
C LYS A 26 6.98 -19.44 3.78
N ASP A 27 6.42 -18.64 4.69
CA ASP A 27 5.13 -18.00 4.48
C ASP A 27 5.24 -16.98 3.33
N THR A 28 4.29 -17.04 2.41
CA THR A 28 4.18 -16.12 1.27
C THR A 28 2.87 -15.32 1.30
N ALA A 29 2.06 -15.52 2.34
CA ALA A 29 0.80 -14.81 2.51
C ALA A 29 1.05 -13.38 3.02
N ALA A 30 0.33 -12.41 2.46
CA ALA A 30 0.33 -11.07 2.99
C ALA A 30 -0.58 -10.97 4.23
N PRO A 31 -0.29 -10.04 5.18
CA PRO A 31 -1.13 -9.81 6.34
C PRO A 31 -2.57 -9.49 5.93
N ARG A 32 -3.55 -10.03 6.66
CA ARG A 32 -4.97 -9.80 6.39
C ARG A 32 -5.60 -8.94 7.46
N ILE A 33 -6.40 -7.96 7.03
CA ILE A 33 -7.18 -7.13 7.94
C ILE A 33 -8.36 -7.96 8.43
N ILE A 34 -8.46 -8.16 9.75
CA ILE A 34 -9.52 -8.91 10.41
C ILE A 34 -10.59 -8.01 11.03
N LYS A 35 -10.24 -6.73 11.28
CA LYS A 35 -11.18 -5.75 11.85
C LYS A 35 -10.74 -4.33 11.52
N THR A 36 -11.72 -3.46 11.33
CA THR A 36 -11.53 -2.01 11.18
C THR A 36 -12.38 -1.26 12.21
N SER A 37 -11.94 -0.05 12.61
CA SER A 37 -12.74 0.80 13.51
C SER A 37 -13.99 1.35 12.84
N ILE A 38 -13.93 1.52 11.53
CA ILE A 38 -15.04 1.91 10.64
C ILE A 38 -14.95 1.00 9.43
N ASP A 39 -16.05 0.41 9.01
CA ASP A 39 -16.05 -0.51 7.88
C ASP A 39 -15.77 0.21 6.56
N SER A 40 -15.10 -0.48 5.65
CA SER A 40 -14.91 0.02 4.30
C SER A 40 -16.26 0.19 3.59
N GLY A 41 -16.47 1.35 2.97
CA GLY A 41 -17.76 1.70 2.37
C GLY A 41 -18.68 2.51 3.29
N ALA A 42 -18.27 2.82 4.51
CA ALA A 42 -19.04 3.65 5.43
C ALA A 42 -19.29 5.05 4.90
N THR A 43 -20.43 5.62 5.22
CA THR A 43 -20.85 6.99 4.87
C THR A 43 -21.02 7.84 6.13
N SER A 44 -21.14 9.16 5.97
CA SER A 44 -21.26 10.14 7.06
C SER A 44 -20.13 10.05 8.09
N VAL A 45 -18.93 9.73 7.63
CA VAL A 45 -17.75 9.60 8.48
C VAL A 45 -17.20 10.97 8.82
N SER A 46 -17.02 11.25 10.11
CA SER A 46 -16.54 12.56 10.63
C SER A 46 -15.18 12.47 11.31
N VAL A 47 -14.59 11.27 11.42
CA VAL A 47 -13.29 11.08 12.05
C VAL A 47 -12.16 11.05 11.02
N SER A 48 -10.96 11.46 11.42
CA SER A 48 -9.75 11.46 10.60
C SER A 48 -8.74 10.37 11.01
N GLN A 49 -9.11 9.52 11.96
CA GLN A 49 -8.30 8.39 12.39
C GLN A 49 -9.03 7.08 12.18
N PHE A 50 -8.33 6.13 11.59
CA PHE A 50 -8.85 4.81 11.23
C PHE A 50 -7.90 3.75 11.76
N ARG A 51 -8.45 2.74 12.42
CA ARG A 51 -7.71 1.66 13.04
C ARG A 51 -8.00 0.36 12.31
N PHE A 52 -6.93 -0.37 11.98
CA PHE A 52 -6.96 -1.66 11.30
C PHE A 52 -6.28 -2.70 12.18
N ILE A 53 -6.92 -3.83 12.41
CA ILE A 53 -6.35 -4.97 13.14
C ILE A 53 -6.06 -6.08 12.15
N PHE A 54 -4.85 -6.62 12.23
CA PHE A 54 -4.36 -7.68 11.35
C PHE A 54 -4.30 -9.03 12.06
N ASP A 55 -4.27 -10.10 11.28
CA ASP A 55 -4.11 -11.48 11.79
C ASP A 55 -2.71 -11.74 12.34
N GLU A 56 -1.71 -10.95 11.94
CA GLU A 56 -0.31 -11.07 12.35
C GLU A 56 0.34 -9.70 12.63
N ASN A 57 1.61 -9.73 13.11
CA ASN A 57 2.38 -8.53 13.35
C ASN A 57 2.81 -7.89 12.03
N ILE A 58 2.67 -6.58 11.94
CA ILE A 58 2.95 -5.81 10.73
C ILE A 58 4.04 -4.76 10.95
N THR A 59 4.61 -4.33 9.84
CA THR A 59 5.52 -3.18 9.76
C THR A 59 5.15 -2.32 8.56
N THR A 60 5.78 -1.14 8.44
CA THR A 60 5.54 -0.25 7.30
C THR A 60 6.84 0.17 6.63
N THR A 61 6.79 0.36 5.31
CA THR A 61 7.91 0.82 4.51
C THR A 61 7.48 1.87 3.50
N LYS A 62 8.35 2.82 3.17
CA LYS A 62 8.15 3.82 2.10
C LYS A 62 6.76 4.46 2.09
N VAL A 63 6.21 4.77 3.27
CA VAL A 63 4.83 5.24 3.43
C VAL A 63 4.52 6.43 2.52
N ASN A 64 5.42 7.42 2.45
CA ASN A 64 5.23 8.63 1.64
C ASN A 64 5.21 8.37 0.11
N GLU A 65 5.72 7.22 -0.34
CA GLU A 65 5.80 6.86 -1.76
C GLU A 65 4.68 5.91 -2.19
N LEU A 66 4.27 5.03 -1.27
CA LEU A 66 3.36 3.92 -1.57
C LEU A 66 1.93 4.15 -1.07
N LEU A 67 1.76 4.84 0.08
CA LEU A 67 0.42 5.16 0.59
C LEU A 67 -0.22 6.24 -0.27
N ILE A 68 -1.33 5.90 -0.92
CA ILE A 68 -2.10 6.85 -1.72
C ILE A 68 -3.43 7.10 -1.03
N VAL A 69 -3.70 8.38 -0.74
CA VAL A 69 -5.01 8.85 -0.27
C VAL A 69 -5.60 9.77 -1.33
N SER A 70 -6.81 9.50 -1.74
CA SER A 70 -7.56 10.29 -2.74
C SER A 70 -8.90 10.72 -2.15
N PRO A 71 -9.29 12.00 -2.23
CA PRO A 71 -8.49 13.14 -2.74
C PRO A 71 -7.18 13.33 -1.98
N THR A 72 -6.18 13.89 -2.69
CA THR A 72 -4.82 14.06 -2.16
C THR A 72 -4.81 15.03 -0.97
N GLN A 73 -4.06 14.68 0.06
CA GLN A 73 -3.92 15.48 1.26
C GLN A 73 -2.79 16.52 1.12
N LYS A 74 -2.97 17.72 1.70
CA LYS A 74 -1.91 18.74 1.78
C LYS A 74 -0.77 18.25 2.66
N GLN A 75 -1.10 17.71 3.83
CA GLN A 75 -0.17 17.08 4.75
C GLN A 75 -0.14 15.56 4.50
N ASN A 76 1.04 14.97 4.60
CA ASN A 76 1.16 13.53 4.42
C ASN A 76 0.42 12.78 5.54
N PRO A 77 -0.37 11.75 5.20
CA PRO A 77 -0.97 10.85 6.18
C PRO A 77 0.11 10.16 7.02
N VAL A 78 -0.23 9.82 8.25
CA VAL A 78 0.67 9.11 9.18
C VAL A 78 0.13 7.73 9.45
N LEU A 79 1.01 6.72 9.35
CA LEU A 79 0.76 5.36 9.80
C LEU A 79 1.54 5.10 11.09
N ASP A 80 0.85 4.75 12.16
CA ASP A 80 1.42 4.29 13.43
C ASP A 80 1.11 2.81 13.63
N VAL A 81 2.15 2.00 13.89
CA VAL A 81 2.05 0.55 14.02
C VAL A 81 2.36 0.11 15.44
N LYS A 82 1.51 -0.74 16.00
CA LYS A 82 1.71 -1.39 17.31
C LYS A 82 1.35 -2.88 17.22
N GLY A 83 2.35 -3.71 16.94
CA GLY A 83 2.16 -5.15 16.75
C GLY A 83 1.22 -5.47 15.59
N LYS A 84 0.00 -5.91 15.87
CA LYS A 84 -1.04 -6.22 14.88
C LYS A 84 -1.97 -5.05 14.55
N GLU A 85 -1.77 -3.90 15.17
CA GLU A 85 -2.63 -2.73 14.99
C GLU A 85 -1.93 -1.66 14.15
N LEU A 86 -2.63 -1.15 13.13
CA LEU A 86 -2.25 0.01 12.32
C LEU A 86 -3.25 1.13 12.56
N THR A 87 -2.76 2.30 12.90
CA THR A 87 -3.56 3.54 12.96
C THR A 87 -3.18 4.45 11.80
N LEU A 88 -4.11 4.69 10.89
CA LEU A 88 -4.01 5.71 9.85
C LEU A 88 -4.57 7.03 10.39
N SER A 89 -3.78 8.10 10.32
CA SER A 89 -4.20 9.45 10.67
C SER A 89 -4.12 10.38 9.47
N LEU A 90 -5.25 10.91 9.04
CA LEU A 90 -5.35 11.99 8.06
C LEU A 90 -5.19 13.32 8.80
N LYS A 91 -4.22 14.13 8.40
CA LYS A 91 -3.85 15.36 9.11
C LYS A 91 -4.67 16.58 8.67
N ASP A 92 -5.19 16.54 7.45
CA ASP A 92 -6.04 17.60 6.93
C ASP A 92 -7.48 17.45 7.42
N THR A 93 -8.19 18.56 7.49
CA THR A 93 -9.65 18.56 7.66
C THR A 93 -10.29 17.86 6.45
N LEU A 94 -11.12 16.87 6.71
CA LEU A 94 -11.84 16.15 5.66
C LEU A 94 -12.80 17.10 4.93
N LEU A 95 -12.81 17.04 3.61
CA LEU A 95 -13.74 17.78 2.78
C LEU A 95 -15.17 17.24 2.97
N PRO A 96 -16.18 18.10 3.02
CA PRO A 96 -17.57 17.65 3.15
C PRO A 96 -18.05 16.96 1.87
N ASN A 97 -19.01 16.04 2.01
CA ASN A 97 -19.65 15.31 0.90
C ASN A 97 -18.63 14.69 -0.08
N THR A 98 -17.55 14.11 0.44
CA THR A 98 -16.42 13.66 -0.36
C THR A 98 -16.12 12.19 -0.04
N THR A 99 -15.94 11.39 -1.08
CA THR A 99 -15.50 10.00 -0.96
C THR A 99 -13.98 9.93 -0.95
N TYR A 100 -13.45 9.28 0.07
CA TYR A 100 -12.03 9.04 0.24
C TYR A 100 -11.67 7.59 -0.08
N THR A 101 -10.58 7.41 -0.79
CA THR A 101 -9.98 6.09 -1.05
C THR A 101 -8.55 6.08 -0.51
N VAL A 102 -8.21 5.06 0.28
CA VAL A 102 -6.86 4.83 0.80
C VAL A 102 -6.33 3.53 0.20
N LYS A 103 -5.19 3.58 -0.48
CA LYS A 103 -4.51 2.41 -1.05
C LYS A 103 -3.17 2.21 -0.38
N PHE A 104 -2.91 1.01 0.12
CA PHE A 104 -1.63 0.70 0.78
C PHE A 104 -0.49 0.41 -0.20
N ASN A 105 -0.75 -0.16 -1.37
CA ASN A 105 0.22 -0.41 -2.46
C ASN A 105 1.56 -1.00 -1.98
N GLY A 106 1.53 -1.89 -0.99
CA GLY A 106 2.74 -2.52 -0.46
C GLY A 106 3.47 -1.75 0.64
N CYS A 107 2.91 -0.64 1.17
CA CYS A 107 3.54 0.05 2.30
C CYS A 107 3.35 -0.66 3.64
N VAL A 108 2.45 -1.64 3.74
CA VAL A 108 2.21 -2.48 4.91
C VAL A 108 2.65 -3.91 4.60
N LEU A 109 3.47 -4.49 5.48
CA LEU A 109 4.07 -5.81 5.31
C LEU A 109 3.96 -6.60 6.61
N ASP A 110 4.06 -7.94 6.56
CA ASP A 110 4.36 -8.72 7.76
C ASP A 110 5.80 -8.46 8.25
N VAL A 111 6.03 -8.77 9.52
CA VAL A 111 7.35 -8.54 10.16
C VAL A 111 8.35 -9.64 9.80
N ASN A 112 7.89 -10.86 9.55
CA ASN A 112 8.77 -12.03 9.43
C ASN A 112 9.38 -12.14 8.03
N GLU A 113 8.53 -12.21 6.99
CA GLU A 113 8.92 -12.48 5.62
C GLU A 113 8.90 -11.23 4.73
N ASN A 114 8.30 -10.12 5.21
CA ASN A 114 8.08 -8.87 4.49
C ASN A 114 7.14 -9.02 3.29
N ASN A 115 6.11 -9.87 3.39
CA ASN A 115 5.09 -10.00 2.35
C ASN A 115 4.18 -8.75 2.34
N PRO A 116 4.09 -8.01 1.23
CA PRO A 116 3.37 -6.74 1.17
C PRO A 116 1.88 -6.91 0.89
N ILE A 117 1.06 -6.02 1.44
CA ILE A 117 -0.34 -5.83 1.01
C ILE A 117 -0.36 -4.98 -0.26
N LEU A 118 -0.60 -5.58 -1.42
CA LEU A 118 -0.53 -4.89 -2.72
C LEU A 118 -1.86 -4.25 -3.13
N ASP A 119 -2.96 -4.98 -3.11
CA ASP A 119 -4.22 -4.59 -3.75
C ASP A 119 -5.36 -4.25 -2.76
N TYR A 120 -5.01 -3.70 -1.60
CA TYR A 120 -6.03 -3.29 -0.65
C TYR A 120 -6.41 -1.83 -0.82
N SER A 121 -7.73 -1.58 -0.97
CA SER A 121 -8.31 -0.24 -1.01
C SER A 121 -9.36 -0.11 0.10
N TYR A 122 -9.17 0.87 0.97
CA TYR A 122 -10.13 1.24 1.99
C TYR A 122 -10.90 2.47 1.54
N LEU A 123 -12.21 2.44 1.65
CA LEU A 123 -13.14 3.43 1.11
C LEU A 123 -14.05 3.97 2.22
N PHE A 124 -14.28 5.28 2.26
CA PHE A 124 -15.29 5.91 3.11
C PHE A 124 -15.76 7.24 2.52
N SER A 125 -16.91 7.74 2.98
CA SER A 125 -17.43 9.05 2.58
C SER A 125 -17.79 9.89 3.79
N THR A 126 -17.50 11.19 3.71
CA THR A 126 -17.99 12.20 4.66
C THR A 126 -19.44 12.60 4.36
N GLY A 127 -19.94 12.29 3.16
CA GLY A 127 -21.32 12.51 2.72
C GLY A 127 -22.22 11.31 2.98
N LEU A 128 -23.48 11.42 2.52
CA LEU A 128 -24.51 10.40 2.69
C LEU A 128 -24.37 9.20 1.74
N TYR A 129 -23.54 9.33 0.71
CA TYR A 129 -23.32 8.29 -0.30
C TYR A 129 -21.85 8.25 -0.73
N LEU A 130 -21.49 7.16 -1.38
CA LEU A 130 -20.19 6.98 -2.01
C LEU A 130 -20.27 7.47 -3.46
N ASP A 131 -19.29 8.25 -3.88
CA ASP A 131 -19.14 8.64 -5.27
C ASP A 131 -18.83 7.42 -6.13
N SER A 132 -19.28 7.43 -7.39
CA SER A 132 -19.13 6.31 -8.32
C SER A 132 -18.42 6.67 -9.62
N GLY A 133 -17.75 7.83 -9.67
CA GLY A 133 -16.97 8.26 -10.83
C GLY A 133 -15.84 7.27 -11.10
N LYS A 134 -15.64 6.94 -12.39
CA LYS A 134 -14.56 6.07 -12.87
C LYS A 134 -13.93 6.66 -14.10
N LEU A 135 -12.61 6.65 -14.15
CA LEU A 135 -11.81 7.01 -15.31
C LEU A 135 -10.67 6.01 -15.43
N SER A 136 -10.48 5.41 -16.59
CA SER A 136 -9.41 4.46 -16.83
C SER A 136 -8.82 4.63 -18.21
N GLY A 137 -7.60 4.16 -18.39
CA GLY A 137 -6.91 4.19 -19.67
C GLY A 137 -5.62 3.39 -19.65
N HIS A 138 -4.91 3.46 -20.77
CA HIS A 138 -3.60 2.83 -20.92
C HIS A 138 -2.57 3.87 -21.34
N ILE A 139 -1.41 3.82 -20.73
CA ILE A 139 -0.27 4.68 -21.04
C ILE A 139 0.82 3.84 -21.71
N LYS A 140 1.31 4.33 -22.84
CA LYS A 140 2.42 3.74 -23.57
C LYS A 140 3.45 4.80 -23.90
N ASP A 141 4.70 4.40 -23.92
CA ASP A 141 5.78 5.21 -24.48
C ASP A 141 5.58 5.39 -25.98
N ILE A 142 5.61 6.64 -26.45
CA ILE A 142 5.33 6.96 -27.86
C ILE A 142 6.42 6.47 -28.81
N THR A 143 7.64 6.34 -28.31
CA THR A 143 8.81 5.94 -29.12
C THR A 143 8.91 4.42 -29.27
N THR A 144 8.72 3.72 -28.14
CA THR A 144 8.90 2.27 -28.08
C THR A 144 7.60 1.48 -28.23
N ASN A 145 6.43 2.16 -28.09
CA ASN A 145 5.09 1.57 -28.00
C ASN A 145 4.92 0.55 -26.87
N LEU A 146 5.87 0.53 -25.90
CA LEU A 146 5.80 -0.34 -24.74
C LEU A 146 4.88 0.27 -23.66
N PRO A 147 4.21 -0.58 -22.84
CA PRO A 147 3.44 -0.10 -21.70
C PRO A 147 4.32 0.66 -20.69
N CYS A 148 3.84 1.78 -20.20
CA CYS A 148 4.49 2.48 -19.09
C CYS A 148 4.14 1.79 -17.78
N ASN A 149 5.07 1.03 -17.21
CA ASN A 149 4.91 0.37 -15.91
C ASN A 149 5.24 1.33 -14.77
N THR A 150 4.42 1.32 -13.70
CA THR A 150 4.59 2.15 -12.48
C THR A 150 4.64 3.67 -12.72
N CYS A 151 4.12 4.16 -13.83
CA CYS A 151 4.00 5.59 -14.09
C CYS A 151 2.96 6.23 -13.17
N ASN A 152 3.30 7.38 -12.60
CA ASN A 152 2.36 8.17 -11.82
C ASN A 152 1.38 8.88 -12.75
N VAL A 153 0.08 8.68 -12.54
CA VAL A 153 -1.00 9.33 -13.27
C VAL A 153 -1.70 10.29 -12.33
N GLN A 154 -1.75 11.55 -12.71
CA GLN A 154 -2.29 12.63 -11.90
C GLN A 154 -3.58 13.15 -12.53
N LEU A 155 -4.60 13.40 -11.72
CA LEU A 155 -5.87 13.95 -12.12
C LEU A 155 -6.11 15.26 -11.36
N TYR A 156 -6.36 16.33 -12.12
CA TYR A 156 -6.72 17.64 -11.59
C TYR A 156 -8.17 17.95 -11.97
N THR A 157 -8.91 18.56 -11.04
CA THR A 157 -10.30 18.96 -11.26
C THR A 157 -10.44 20.43 -11.68
N SER A 158 -9.34 21.17 -11.78
CA SER A 158 -9.27 22.56 -12.21
C SER A 158 -8.82 22.65 -13.68
N ASN A 159 -9.37 23.62 -14.42
CA ASN A 159 -9.02 23.92 -15.81
C ASN A 159 -7.89 24.95 -15.98
N SER A 160 -7.17 25.29 -14.92
CA SER A 160 -6.09 26.27 -14.99
C SER A 160 -4.77 25.61 -15.34
N ASP A 161 -4.11 26.00 -16.41
CA ASP A 161 -2.80 25.48 -16.84
C ASP A 161 -1.71 25.62 -15.77
N SER A 162 -1.87 26.59 -14.86
CA SER A 162 -0.93 26.81 -13.76
C SER A 162 -1.15 25.89 -12.55
N VAL A 163 -2.23 25.13 -12.50
CA VAL A 163 -2.58 24.28 -11.36
C VAL A 163 -1.54 23.20 -11.15
N ILE A 164 -1.02 22.65 -12.21
CA ILE A 164 -0.04 21.56 -12.23
C ILE A 164 1.28 21.94 -11.54
N ILE A 165 1.68 23.22 -11.70
CA ILE A 165 2.93 23.73 -11.13
C ILE A 165 2.76 24.14 -9.67
N LYS A 166 1.56 24.58 -9.28
CA LYS A 166 1.31 25.24 -7.99
C LYS A 166 0.65 24.34 -6.95
N HIS A 167 -0.04 23.30 -7.38
CA HIS A 167 -0.86 22.47 -6.51
C HIS A 167 -0.55 20.98 -6.66
N LYS A 168 -0.73 20.21 -5.59
CA LYS A 168 -0.75 18.75 -5.67
C LYS A 168 -1.96 18.31 -6.51
N PRO A 169 -1.89 17.17 -7.22
CA PRO A 169 -3.04 16.62 -7.93
C PRO A 169 -4.19 16.30 -6.97
N ASP A 170 -5.43 16.43 -7.43
CA ASP A 170 -6.60 16.05 -6.63
C ASP A 170 -6.66 14.54 -6.44
N TYR A 171 -6.30 13.79 -7.47
CA TYR A 171 -6.24 12.32 -7.43
C TYR A 171 -4.93 11.82 -8.04
N LEU A 172 -4.38 10.76 -7.45
CA LEU A 172 -3.15 10.11 -7.89
C LEU A 172 -3.36 8.60 -8.00
N THR A 173 -2.85 8.00 -9.06
CA THR A 173 -2.78 6.54 -9.21
C THR A 173 -1.48 6.16 -9.93
N LYS A 174 -1.20 4.85 -10.00
CA LYS A 174 -0.07 4.32 -10.76
C LYS A 174 -0.57 3.36 -11.82
N THR A 175 0.16 3.27 -12.92
CA THR A 175 -0.07 2.22 -13.92
C THR A 175 0.45 0.89 -13.42
N ASN A 176 -0.18 -0.19 -13.88
CA ASN A 176 0.32 -1.55 -13.71
C ASN A 176 1.29 -1.94 -14.84
N GLU A 177 1.73 -3.20 -14.86
CA GLU A 177 2.66 -3.76 -15.85
C GLU A 177 2.16 -3.64 -17.32
N THR A 178 0.85 -3.59 -17.52
CA THR A 178 0.25 -3.40 -18.86
C THR A 178 0.06 -1.94 -19.24
N GLY A 179 0.52 -1.00 -18.40
CA GLY A 179 0.30 0.43 -18.55
C GLY A 179 -1.12 0.87 -18.22
N TYR A 180 -1.97 -0.01 -17.68
CA TYR A 180 -3.34 0.32 -17.31
C TYR A 180 -3.38 1.11 -16.01
N PHE A 181 -4.20 2.18 -15.98
CA PHE A 181 -4.53 2.94 -14.78
C PHE A 181 -6.03 3.07 -14.59
N GLN A 182 -6.45 3.29 -13.37
CA GLN A 182 -7.85 3.55 -13.02
C GLN A 182 -7.95 4.47 -11.81
N PHE A 183 -8.77 5.52 -11.97
CA PHE A 183 -9.33 6.31 -10.88
C PHE A 183 -10.75 5.84 -10.60
N ASN A 184 -11.08 5.70 -9.32
CA ASN A 184 -12.41 5.30 -8.85
C ASN A 184 -12.92 6.28 -7.83
N ASN A 185 -14.25 6.28 -7.64
CA ASN A 185 -14.92 6.93 -6.52
C ASN A 185 -14.68 8.44 -6.43
N PHE A 186 -14.52 9.11 -7.55
CA PHE A 186 -14.52 10.56 -7.58
C PHE A 186 -15.92 11.12 -7.86
N SER A 187 -16.20 12.33 -7.35
CA SER A 187 -17.47 13.00 -7.57
C SER A 187 -17.71 13.28 -9.05
N LYS A 188 -18.88 12.92 -9.55
CA LYS A 188 -19.33 13.27 -10.90
C LYS A 188 -19.95 14.68 -10.99
N ASN A 189 -20.14 15.34 -9.85
CA ASN A 189 -20.75 16.66 -9.77
C ASN A 189 -19.71 17.72 -10.08
N GLY A 190 -19.50 18.01 -11.36
CA GLY A 190 -18.56 19.00 -11.86
C GLY A 190 -17.95 18.62 -13.19
N THR A 191 -17.47 19.61 -13.93
CA THR A 191 -16.67 19.38 -15.13
C THR A 191 -15.28 18.91 -14.68
N ILE A 192 -14.95 17.67 -14.96
CA ILE A 192 -13.62 17.11 -14.69
C ILE A 192 -12.75 17.49 -15.88
N PHE A 193 -11.84 18.41 -15.67
CA PHE A 193 -10.75 18.64 -16.60
C PHE A 193 -9.67 17.61 -16.28
N CYS A 194 -9.46 16.71 -17.21
CA CYS A 194 -8.54 15.60 -17.03
C CYS A 194 -7.21 15.94 -17.71
N ASP A 195 -6.35 16.69 -17.02
CA ASP A 195 -4.98 16.77 -17.43
C ASP A 195 -4.23 15.56 -16.81
N ILE A 196 -3.88 14.61 -17.66
CA ILE A 196 -3.12 13.44 -17.24
C ILE A 196 -1.64 13.77 -17.41
N PHE A 197 -0.97 13.96 -16.27
CA PHE A 197 0.49 14.10 -16.25
C PHE A 197 1.13 12.77 -15.92
N ILE A 198 2.05 12.38 -16.77
CA ILE A 198 2.89 11.20 -16.60
C ILE A 198 4.24 11.72 -16.12
N LEU A 199 4.54 11.51 -14.84
CA LEU A 199 5.91 11.67 -14.37
C LEU A 199 6.66 10.37 -14.70
N PRO A 200 7.71 10.42 -15.52
CA PRO A 200 8.51 9.23 -15.79
C PRO A 200 9.06 8.71 -14.47
N CYS A 201 9.01 7.40 -14.27
CA CYS A 201 9.78 6.74 -13.24
C CYS A 201 11.24 7.16 -13.48
N SER A 202 11.90 7.68 -12.45
CA SER A 202 13.28 8.20 -12.50
C SER A 202 14.23 7.21 -13.17
N GLY A 203 14.37 7.35 -14.47
CA GLY A 203 15.42 6.73 -15.28
C GLY A 203 16.32 7.83 -15.85
N PRO A 204 17.55 7.55 -16.27
CA PRO A 204 18.54 8.54 -16.67
C PRO A 204 18.20 9.38 -17.92
N ASN A 205 16.99 9.24 -18.48
CA ASN A 205 16.50 9.95 -19.66
C ASN A 205 15.19 10.71 -19.40
N ALA A 206 15.06 11.36 -18.25
CA ALA A 206 13.96 12.29 -18.03
C ALA A 206 14.09 13.46 -19.01
N VAL A 207 13.28 13.45 -20.07
CA VAL A 207 13.13 14.61 -20.96
C VAL A 207 12.28 15.63 -20.20
N SER A 208 12.93 16.70 -19.74
CA SER A 208 12.24 17.91 -19.28
C SER A 208 11.62 18.61 -20.49
N PHE A 209 10.29 18.77 -20.51
CA PHE A 209 9.63 19.74 -21.36
C PHE A 209 9.48 21.06 -20.62
#